data_1a83eceb96293cdd5cb91f1a4a8c9089
#
_entry.id   1a83eceb96293cdd5cb91f1a4a8c9089
#
_cell.length_a   1.000
_cell.length_b   1.000
_cell.length_c   1.000
_cell.angle_alpha   90.00
_cell.angle_beta   90.00
_cell.angle_gamma   90.00
#
_symmetry.space_group_name_H-M   'P 1'
#
loop_
_entity.id
_entity.type
_entity.pdbx_description
1 polymer ?
#
loop_
_entity_poly.entity_id
_entity_poly.type
_entity_poly.pdbx_seq_one_letter_code
_entity_poly.pdbx_strand_id
1 'polypeptide(L)'
;MQEKSYSKKSYSDNTLEEESINLLDWDSLKTHLSSFASTEMGKRSILSFVIPSEYEASKRLLNETVEINELEKNLDKSISFSGVFDISRNIEICSKGGVISSSELLEIAKTIAAARNLKKILLDFEQRPYISSFTKNLIDHQNIETIFKKGIESNGRISDNASNELSILRKEFLSKKLERKILVEKFIQKNLAYLQDTTIGDRYGRPVLAVKVNYVDKFKGIIHDSSSSGNTVYFEPDSVVTKGNKIASLEARITAEEFKLLKKWSQIVSDNSENLIEMASILLRLENALTRSRYSKWIGGKTPTFE
;
A
#
# COMPACT_ATOMS: atom_id res chain seq x y z
N MET A 1 71.44 -17.49 -24.62
CA MET A 1 70.03 -17.69 -25.08
C MET A 1 69.19 -17.82 -23.86
N GLN A 2 68.45 -16.75 -23.49
CA GLN A 2 67.45 -16.76 -22.38
C GLN A 2 66.09 -16.81 -23.03
N GLU A 3 65.39 -17.92 -22.85
CA GLU A 3 63.97 -18.06 -23.21
C GLU A 3 63.16 -17.23 -22.28
N LYS A 4 62.43 -16.21 -22.81
CA LYS A 4 61.41 -15.48 -22.12
C LYS A 4 60.13 -16.35 -22.08
N SER A 5 59.86 -16.91 -20.92
CA SER A 5 58.55 -17.53 -20.59
C SER A 5 57.48 -16.46 -20.60
N TYR A 6 56.61 -16.48 -21.62
CA TYR A 6 55.37 -15.72 -21.61
C TYR A 6 54.38 -16.44 -20.69
N SER A 7 54.17 -15.91 -19.50
CA SER A 7 53.07 -16.35 -18.64
C SER A 7 51.72 -16.03 -19.31
N LYS A 8 50.98 -17.04 -19.72
CA LYS A 8 49.58 -16.91 -20.09
C LYS A 8 48.82 -16.39 -18.85
N LYS A 9 48.45 -15.09 -18.83
CA LYS A 9 47.42 -14.59 -17.94
C LYS A 9 46.14 -15.36 -18.29
N SER A 10 45.63 -16.16 -17.37
CA SER A 10 44.26 -16.68 -17.42
C SER A 10 43.34 -15.48 -17.23
N TYR A 11 42.81 -14.94 -18.34
CA TYR A 11 41.65 -14.04 -18.24
C TYR A 11 40.53 -14.85 -17.61
N SER A 12 40.03 -14.42 -16.47
CA SER A 12 38.87 -15.06 -15.85
C SER A 12 37.66 -14.88 -16.76
N ASP A 13 36.85 -15.91 -16.93
CA ASP A 13 35.61 -15.84 -17.76
C ASP A 13 34.70 -14.64 -17.39
N ASN A 14 34.72 -14.19 -16.15
CA ASN A 14 34.03 -12.97 -15.67
C ASN A 14 34.43 -11.69 -16.40
N THR A 15 35.71 -11.53 -16.83
CA THR A 15 36.15 -10.29 -17.52
C THR A 15 35.63 -10.18 -18.95
N LEU A 16 35.47 -11.30 -19.65
CA LEU A 16 34.95 -11.34 -21.02
C LEU A 16 33.42 -11.07 -21.02
N GLU A 17 32.71 -11.57 -20.03
CA GLU A 17 31.28 -11.34 -19.88
C GLU A 17 30.98 -9.86 -19.53
N GLU A 18 31.76 -9.25 -18.61
CA GLU A 18 31.66 -7.85 -18.27
C GLU A 18 32.01 -6.93 -19.46
N GLU A 19 33.02 -7.23 -20.21
CA GLU A 19 33.41 -6.48 -21.42
C GLU A 19 32.31 -6.57 -22.50
N SER A 20 31.73 -7.76 -22.69
CA SER A 20 30.61 -7.96 -23.64
C SER A 20 29.39 -7.19 -23.26
N ILE A 21 29.00 -7.19 -21.98
CA ILE A 21 27.88 -6.43 -21.43
C ILE A 21 28.08 -4.93 -21.67
N ASN A 22 29.30 -4.42 -21.43
CA ASN A 22 29.60 -3.01 -21.65
C ASN A 22 29.59 -2.62 -23.15
N LEU A 23 30.15 -3.48 -24.02
CA LEU A 23 30.13 -3.25 -25.47
C LEU A 23 28.71 -3.25 -26.07
N LEU A 24 27.78 -4.03 -25.50
CA LEU A 24 26.39 -4.09 -25.90
C LEU A 24 25.53 -2.93 -25.34
N ASP A 25 26.10 -2.05 -24.53
CA ASP A 25 25.41 -0.96 -23.82
C ASP A 25 24.15 -1.49 -23.07
N TRP A 26 24.34 -2.61 -22.36
CA TRP A 26 23.27 -3.38 -21.73
C TRP A 26 22.48 -2.56 -20.70
N ASP A 27 23.12 -1.65 -19.99
CA ASP A 27 22.45 -0.81 -18.99
C ASP A 27 21.50 0.21 -19.64
N SER A 28 21.88 0.80 -20.76
CA SER A 28 20.99 1.66 -21.56
C SER A 28 19.80 0.86 -22.10
N LEU A 29 20.04 -0.37 -22.57
CA LEU A 29 18.97 -1.25 -23.04
C LEU A 29 18.00 -1.60 -21.91
N LYS A 30 18.48 -1.99 -20.70
CA LYS A 30 17.62 -2.24 -19.53
C LYS A 30 16.83 -1.02 -19.12
N THR A 31 17.45 0.15 -19.14
CA THR A 31 16.78 1.42 -18.82
C THR A 31 15.62 1.68 -19.79
N HIS A 32 15.86 1.54 -21.09
CA HIS A 32 14.81 1.70 -22.10
C HIS A 32 13.74 0.60 -21.97
N LEU A 33 14.12 -0.65 -21.84
CA LEU A 33 13.20 -1.77 -21.65
C LEU A 33 12.31 -1.57 -20.41
N SER A 34 12.84 -1.04 -19.31
CA SER A 34 12.09 -0.78 -18.08
C SER A 34 10.98 0.24 -18.26
N SER A 35 11.08 1.14 -19.25
CA SER A 35 10.03 2.13 -19.56
C SER A 35 8.73 1.49 -20.07
N PHE A 36 8.78 0.24 -20.54
CA PHE A 36 7.60 -0.53 -20.97
C PHE A 36 6.93 -1.31 -19.85
N ALA A 37 7.54 -1.37 -18.65
CA ALA A 37 6.94 -1.98 -17.48
C ALA A 37 5.83 -1.10 -16.92
N SER A 38 4.75 -1.74 -16.44
CA SER A 38 3.56 -1.06 -15.94
C SER A 38 3.66 -0.69 -14.46
N THR A 39 4.44 -1.46 -13.69
CA THR A 39 4.60 -1.27 -12.23
C THR A 39 6.03 -0.90 -11.86
N GLU A 40 6.20 -0.26 -10.70
CA GLU A 40 7.55 0.02 -10.16
C GLU A 40 8.32 -1.27 -9.81
N MET A 41 7.61 -2.33 -9.42
CA MET A 41 8.18 -3.64 -9.18
C MET A 41 8.74 -4.22 -10.50
N GLY A 42 7.98 -4.16 -11.58
CA GLY A 42 8.41 -4.59 -12.92
C GLY A 42 9.62 -3.79 -13.42
N LYS A 43 9.60 -2.46 -13.27
CA LYS A 43 10.77 -1.61 -13.64
C LYS A 43 12.03 -2.03 -12.90
N ARG A 44 11.97 -2.19 -11.58
CA ARG A 44 13.11 -2.63 -10.77
C ARG A 44 13.61 -4.01 -11.20
N SER A 45 12.70 -4.93 -11.49
CA SER A 45 13.03 -6.26 -11.96
C SER A 45 13.79 -6.24 -13.29
N ILE A 46 13.37 -5.41 -14.23
CA ILE A 46 14.03 -5.25 -15.52
C ILE A 46 15.42 -4.59 -15.36
N LEU A 47 15.53 -3.57 -14.51
CA LEU A 47 16.83 -2.91 -14.25
C LEU A 47 17.87 -3.85 -13.61
N SER A 48 17.41 -4.81 -12.79
CA SER A 48 18.23 -5.84 -12.18
C SER A 48 18.35 -7.12 -13.02
N PHE A 49 17.79 -7.14 -14.24
CA PHE A 49 17.77 -8.33 -15.07
C PHE A 49 19.19 -8.72 -15.53
N VAL A 50 19.52 -9.99 -15.32
CA VAL A 50 20.78 -10.62 -15.77
C VAL A 50 20.44 -11.56 -16.93
N ILE A 51 21.26 -11.53 -17.97
CA ILE A 51 21.11 -12.43 -19.11
C ILE A 51 21.40 -13.87 -18.63
N PRO A 52 20.50 -14.83 -18.82
CA PRO A 52 20.77 -16.21 -18.45
C PRO A 52 21.94 -16.78 -19.29
N SER A 53 22.91 -17.40 -18.63
CA SER A 53 24.01 -18.10 -19.27
C SER A 53 23.57 -19.45 -19.90
N GLU A 54 22.47 -20.03 -19.41
CA GLU A 54 21.98 -21.32 -19.86
C GLU A 54 21.02 -21.19 -21.04
N TYR A 55 21.25 -22.01 -22.07
CA TYR A 55 20.39 -22.10 -23.26
C TYR A 55 18.90 -22.28 -22.94
N GLU A 56 18.57 -23.26 -22.08
CA GLU A 56 17.16 -23.57 -21.75
C GLU A 56 16.49 -22.41 -21.01
N ALA A 57 17.21 -21.65 -20.18
CA ALA A 57 16.68 -20.49 -19.50
C ALA A 57 16.39 -19.34 -20.49
N SER A 58 17.31 -19.06 -21.41
CA SER A 58 17.12 -18.07 -22.47
C SER A 58 15.98 -18.42 -23.41
N LYS A 59 15.90 -19.68 -23.83
CA LYS A 59 14.80 -20.21 -24.67
C LYS A 59 13.44 -20.10 -23.99
N ARG A 60 13.39 -20.37 -22.67
CA ARG A 60 12.15 -20.21 -21.88
C ARG A 60 11.68 -18.75 -21.88
N LEU A 61 12.58 -17.79 -21.61
CA LEU A 61 12.25 -16.37 -21.63
C LEU A 61 11.76 -15.90 -23.00
N LEU A 62 12.37 -16.40 -24.08
CA LEU A 62 11.92 -16.10 -25.45
C LEU A 62 10.51 -16.64 -25.68
N ASN A 63 10.25 -17.89 -25.33
CA ASN A 63 8.94 -18.52 -25.54
C ASN A 63 7.85 -17.85 -24.70
N GLU A 64 8.13 -17.47 -23.45
CA GLU A 64 7.21 -16.64 -22.65
C GLU A 64 6.88 -15.31 -23.35
N THR A 65 7.87 -14.69 -23.96
CA THR A 65 7.69 -13.42 -24.69
C THR A 65 6.85 -13.62 -25.95
N VAL A 66 7.07 -14.70 -26.68
CA VAL A 66 6.28 -15.04 -27.88
C VAL A 66 4.82 -15.34 -27.50
N GLU A 67 4.59 -16.21 -26.50
CA GLU A 67 3.25 -16.58 -26.07
C GLU A 67 2.45 -15.37 -25.56
N ILE A 68 3.05 -14.47 -24.78
CA ILE A 68 2.35 -13.28 -24.27
C ILE A 68 2.08 -12.27 -25.41
N ASN A 69 2.95 -12.20 -26.44
CA ASN A 69 2.74 -11.38 -27.62
C ASN A 69 1.54 -11.87 -28.43
N GLU A 70 1.43 -13.17 -28.63
CA GLU A 70 0.29 -13.79 -29.32
C GLU A 70 -1.00 -13.62 -28.52
N LEU A 71 -0.94 -13.75 -27.20
CA LEU A 71 -2.06 -13.51 -26.32
C LEU A 71 -2.57 -12.05 -26.50
N GLU A 72 -1.67 -11.07 -26.39
CA GLU A 72 -2.06 -9.66 -26.46
C GLU A 72 -2.59 -9.25 -27.84
N LYS A 73 -2.19 -9.93 -28.92
CA LYS A 73 -2.74 -9.72 -30.27
C LYS A 73 -4.19 -10.20 -30.41
N ASN A 74 -4.56 -11.24 -29.66
CA ASN A 74 -5.88 -11.87 -29.74
C ASN A 74 -6.88 -11.29 -28.73
N LEU A 75 -6.46 -10.31 -27.92
CA LEU A 75 -7.32 -9.64 -26.96
C LEU A 75 -7.86 -8.32 -27.52
N ASP A 76 -9.13 -8.04 -27.28
CA ASP A 76 -9.75 -6.74 -27.61
C ASP A 76 -9.16 -5.58 -26.78
N LYS A 77 -8.58 -5.90 -25.61
CA LYS A 77 -7.96 -4.94 -24.71
C LYS A 77 -6.56 -5.41 -24.31
N SER A 78 -5.64 -4.47 -24.19
CA SER A 78 -4.28 -4.77 -23.69
C SER A 78 -4.31 -5.31 -22.27
N ILE A 79 -3.37 -6.23 -21.97
CA ILE A 79 -3.17 -6.77 -20.63
C ILE A 79 -2.77 -5.64 -19.68
N SER A 80 -3.48 -5.51 -18.55
CA SER A 80 -3.27 -4.44 -17.59
C SER A 80 -2.82 -4.98 -16.23
N PHE A 81 -1.76 -4.37 -15.68
CA PHE A 81 -1.28 -4.57 -14.31
C PHE A 81 -1.77 -3.47 -13.34
N SER A 82 -2.82 -2.73 -13.74
CA SER A 82 -3.44 -1.74 -12.85
C SER A 82 -3.96 -2.40 -11.57
N GLY A 83 -3.58 -1.86 -10.42
CA GLY A 83 -3.92 -2.41 -9.11
C GLY A 83 -2.95 -3.47 -8.59
N VAL A 84 -1.88 -3.80 -9.31
CA VAL A 84 -0.77 -4.62 -8.80
C VAL A 84 0.22 -3.70 -8.07
N PHE A 85 0.49 -4.02 -6.81
CA PHE A 85 1.44 -3.33 -5.93
C PHE A 85 2.55 -4.29 -5.51
N ASP A 86 3.71 -3.73 -5.12
CA ASP A 86 4.76 -4.51 -4.47
C ASP A 86 4.39 -4.78 -3.01
N ILE A 87 3.84 -5.95 -2.79
CA ILE A 87 3.37 -6.39 -1.46
C ILE A 87 4.40 -7.23 -0.69
N SER A 88 5.58 -7.46 -1.26
CA SER A 88 6.58 -8.38 -0.70
C SER A 88 7.02 -7.96 0.70
N ARG A 89 7.33 -6.67 0.90
CA ARG A 89 7.71 -6.11 2.21
C ARG A 89 6.58 -6.23 3.23
N ASN A 90 5.34 -5.99 2.82
CA ASN A 90 4.18 -6.04 3.70
C ASN A 90 3.93 -7.47 4.19
N ILE A 91 4.09 -8.46 3.29
CA ILE A 91 4.01 -9.89 3.64
C ILE A 91 5.14 -10.27 4.61
N GLU A 92 6.37 -9.82 4.36
CA GLU A 92 7.52 -10.07 5.23
C GLU A 92 7.31 -9.50 6.65
N ILE A 93 6.77 -8.28 6.76
CA ILE A 93 6.43 -7.69 8.07
C ILE A 93 5.42 -8.57 8.81
N CYS A 94 4.35 -8.99 8.13
CA CYS A 94 3.31 -9.83 8.72
C CYS A 94 3.85 -11.21 9.13
N SER A 95 4.68 -11.86 8.30
CA SER A 95 5.27 -13.17 8.60
C SER A 95 6.17 -13.17 9.83
N LYS A 96 6.74 -11.99 10.16
CA LYS A 96 7.52 -11.75 11.40
C LYS A 96 6.65 -11.31 12.59
N GLY A 97 5.33 -11.37 12.48
CA GLY A 97 4.38 -10.98 13.53
C GLY A 97 4.14 -9.47 13.64
N GLY A 98 4.60 -8.68 12.66
CA GLY A 98 4.33 -7.25 12.58
C GLY A 98 2.88 -6.95 12.15
N VAL A 99 2.45 -5.70 12.37
CA VAL A 99 1.15 -5.20 11.98
C VAL A 99 1.33 -4.13 10.91
N ILE A 100 0.62 -4.27 9.80
CA ILE A 100 0.64 -3.31 8.69
C ILE A 100 -0.60 -2.41 8.73
N SER A 101 -0.52 -1.27 8.04
CA SER A 101 -1.60 -0.28 7.98
C SER A 101 -2.78 -0.77 7.12
N SER A 102 -3.93 -0.12 7.29
CA SER A 102 -5.11 -0.37 6.45
C SER A 102 -4.87 -0.08 4.97
N SER A 103 -4.07 0.93 4.65
CA SER A 103 -3.68 1.23 3.26
C SER A 103 -2.87 0.11 2.63
N GLU A 104 -1.90 -0.46 3.35
CA GLU A 104 -1.09 -1.60 2.90
C GLU A 104 -1.93 -2.88 2.72
N LEU A 105 -2.88 -3.14 3.63
CA LEU A 105 -3.85 -4.23 3.47
C LEU A 105 -4.73 -4.05 2.24
N LEU A 106 -5.12 -2.79 1.94
CA LEU A 106 -5.91 -2.47 0.75
C LEU A 106 -5.09 -2.67 -0.55
N GLU A 107 -3.78 -2.40 -0.54
CA GLU A 107 -2.88 -2.71 -1.66
C GLU A 107 -2.80 -4.21 -1.91
N ILE A 108 -2.71 -5.03 -0.86
CA ILE A 108 -2.77 -6.49 -0.97
C ILE A 108 -4.11 -6.92 -1.60
N ALA A 109 -5.24 -6.38 -1.12
CA ALA A 109 -6.56 -6.69 -1.70
C ALA A 109 -6.69 -6.30 -3.17
N LYS A 110 -6.14 -5.14 -3.57
CA LYS A 110 -6.11 -4.70 -4.97
C LYS A 110 -5.24 -5.61 -5.83
N THR A 111 -4.08 -6.02 -5.31
CA THR A 111 -3.17 -6.95 -6.01
C THR A 111 -3.83 -8.32 -6.21
N ILE A 112 -4.52 -8.86 -5.20
CA ILE A 112 -5.30 -10.10 -5.32
C ILE A 112 -6.39 -9.97 -6.39
N ALA A 113 -7.13 -8.85 -6.40
CA ALA A 113 -8.16 -8.60 -7.41
C ALA A 113 -7.57 -8.54 -8.84
N ALA A 114 -6.43 -7.87 -9.01
CA ALA A 114 -5.71 -7.80 -10.28
C ALA A 114 -5.22 -9.18 -10.73
N ALA A 115 -4.65 -9.98 -9.81
CA ALA A 115 -4.23 -11.37 -10.07
C ALA A 115 -5.39 -12.23 -10.56
N ARG A 116 -6.56 -12.15 -9.90
CA ARG A 116 -7.77 -12.89 -10.30
C ARG A 116 -8.28 -12.47 -11.69
N ASN A 117 -8.22 -11.19 -12.01
CA ASN A 117 -8.61 -10.69 -13.33
C ASN A 117 -7.64 -11.18 -14.41
N LEU A 118 -6.32 -11.13 -14.15
CA LEU A 118 -5.30 -11.67 -15.05
C LEU A 118 -5.48 -13.18 -15.24
N LYS A 119 -5.74 -13.93 -14.17
CA LYS A 119 -6.02 -15.37 -14.26
C LYS A 119 -7.16 -15.69 -15.22
N LYS A 120 -8.27 -14.93 -15.17
CA LYS A 120 -9.40 -15.13 -16.10
C LYS A 120 -8.98 -14.95 -17.56
N ILE A 121 -8.20 -13.92 -17.87
CA ILE A 121 -7.67 -13.67 -19.24
C ILE A 121 -6.78 -14.83 -19.69
N LEU A 122 -5.98 -15.40 -18.77
CA LEU A 122 -5.02 -16.44 -19.10
C LEU A 122 -5.67 -17.84 -19.26
N LEU A 123 -6.77 -18.12 -18.55
CA LEU A 123 -7.48 -19.43 -18.63
C LEU A 123 -8.15 -19.67 -19.96
N ASP A 124 -8.53 -18.63 -20.68
CA ASP A 124 -9.19 -18.74 -22.01
C ASP A 124 -8.22 -19.19 -23.12
N PHE A 125 -6.96 -19.51 -22.80
CA PHE A 125 -5.90 -19.80 -23.76
C PHE A 125 -5.10 -21.06 -23.41
N GLU A 126 -5.70 -22.22 -23.61
CA GLU A 126 -5.11 -23.54 -23.27
C GLU A 126 -3.81 -23.89 -24.04
N GLN A 127 -3.49 -23.19 -25.13
CA GLN A 127 -2.40 -23.55 -26.04
C GLN A 127 -1.06 -22.84 -25.76
N ARG A 128 -0.79 -22.45 -24.49
CA ARG A 128 0.43 -21.70 -24.16
C ARG A 128 1.22 -22.35 -23.04
N PRO A 129 2.05 -23.37 -23.35
CA PRO A 129 2.70 -24.20 -22.35
C PRO A 129 3.63 -23.44 -21.42
N TYR A 130 4.34 -22.40 -21.90
CA TYR A 130 5.31 -21.65 -21.10
C TYR A 130 4.63 -20.72 -20.10
N ILE A 131 3.65 -19.93 -20.52
CA ILE A 131 2.84 -19.07 -19.62
C ILE A 131 2.00 -19.94 -18.68
N SER A 132 1.33 -20.97 -19.18
CA SER A 132 0.51 -21.87 -18.38
C SER A 132 1.32 -22.64 -17.33
N SER A 133 2.61 -22.91 -17.57
CA SER A 133 3.46 -23.68 -16.64
C SER A 133 3.54 -23.07 -15.24
N PHE A 134 3.49 -21.75 -15.13
CA PHE A 134 3.57 -21.06 -13.84
C PHE A 134 2.25 -20.38 -13.44
N THR A 135 1.39 -19.98 -14.39
CA THR A 135 0.12 -19.30 -14.07
C THR A 135 -0.95 -20.28 -13.53
N LYS A 136 -0.84 -21.57 -13.81
CA LYS A 136 -1.73 -22.60 -13.20
C LYS A 136 -1.67 -22.61 -11.67
N ASN A 137 -0.53 -22.20 -11.09
CA ASN A 137 -0.32 -22.11 -9.65
C ASN A 137 -0.92 -20.83 -9.05
N LEU A 138 -1.48 -19.94 -9.85
CA LEU A 138 -2.10 -18.71 -9.35
C LEU A 138 -3.36 -19.06 -8.55
N ILE A 139 -3.23 -19.04 -7.23
CA ILE A 139 -4.33 -19.36 -6.31
C ILE A 139 -5.30 -18.16 -6.24
N ASP A 140 -6.59 -18.45 -6.12
CA ASP A 140 -7.60 -17.43 -5.90
C ASP A 140 -7.75 -17.13 -4.41
N HIS A 141 -7.35 -15.93 -3.99
CA HIS A 141 -7.47 -15.42 -2.63
C HIS A 141 -8.70 -14.54 -2.43
N GLN A 142 -9.80 -14.80 -3.11
CA GLN A 142 -11.02 -13.99 -3.08
C GLN A 142 -11.57 -13.78 -1.66
N ASN A 143 -11.37 -14.74 -0.76
CA ASN A 143 -11.79 -14.61 0.65
C ASN A 143 -11.02 -13.45 1.34
N ILE A 144 -9.70 -13.38 1.16
CA ILE A 144 -8.85 -12.32 1.73
C ILE A 144 -9.24 -10.96 1.13
N GLU A 145 -9.38 -10.89 -0.19
CA GLU A 145 -9.85 -9.70 -0.90
C GLU A 145 -11.18 -9.20 -0.33
N THR A 146 -12.14 -10.10 -0.12
CA THR A 146 -13.48 -9.76 0.38
C THR A 146 -13.43 -9.22 1.80
N ILE A 147 -12.63 -9.83 2.69
CA ILE A 147 -12.46 -9.38 4.07
C ILE A 147 -11.92 -7.94 4.09
N PHE A 148 -10.86 -7.67 3.35
CA PHE A 148 -10.20 -6.36 3.35
C PHE A 148 -11.08 -5.30 2.69
N LYS A 149 -11.71 -5.59 1.55
CA LYS A 149 -12.63 -4.64 0.88
C LYS A 149 -13.90 -4.32 1.66
N LYS A 150 -14.38 -5.23 2.50
CA LYS A 150 -15.51 -4.94 3.41
C LYS A 150 -15.06 -4.14 4.63
N GLY A 151 -13.86 -4.40 5.12
CA GLY A 151 -13.33 -3.80 6.34
C GLY A 151 -12.64 -2.46 6.13
N ILE A 152 -12.24 -2.13 4.89
CA ILE A 152 -11.44 -0.94 4.59
C ILE A 152 -12.09 -0.18 3.43
N GLU A 153 -12.33 1.11 3.62
CA GLU A 153 -12.84 2.02 2.59
C GLU A 153 -11.75 2.34 1.53
N SER A 154 -12.16 2.82 0.36
CA SER A 154 -11.25 3.15 -0.75
C SER A 154 -10.17 4.18 -0.41
N ASN A 155 -10.44 5.06 0.57
CA ASN A 155 -9.51 6.06 1.10
C ASN A 155 -8.54 5.50 2.16
N GLY A 156 -8.61 4.20 2.47
CA GLY A 156 -7.78 3.53 3.47
C GLY A 156 -8.30 3.62 4.91
N ARG A 157 -9.45 4.28 5.15
CA ARG A 157 -10.07 4.30 6.49
C ARG A 157 -10.69 2.93 6.81
N ILE A 158 -10.56 2.48 8.06
CA ILE A 158 -11.28 1.29 8.53
C ILE A 158 -12.78 1.61 8.55
N SER A 159 -13.56 0.78 7.86
CA SER A 159 -15.00 0.93 7.72
C SER A 159 -15.72 0.78 9.06
N ASP A 160 -16.82 1.50 9.25
CA ASP A 160 -17.69 1.32 10.42
C ASP A 160 -18.29 -0.09 10.50
N ASN A 161 -18.36 -0.79 9.35
CA ASN A 161 -18.84 -2.17 9.25
C ASN A 161 -17.76 -3.22 9.49
N ALA A 162 -16.54 -2.81 9.79
CA ALA A 162 -15.42 -3.73 10.06
C ALA A 162 -15.64 -4.57 11.33
N SER A 163 -16.25 -3.98 12.37
CA SER A 163 -16.76 -4.70 13.54
C SER A 163 -17.98 -4.00 14.14
N ASN A 164 -18.83 -4.78 14.80
CA ASN A 164 -19.98 -4.22 15.53
C ASN A 164 -19.53 -3.27 16.65
N GLU A 165 -18.44 -3.60 17.34
CA GLU A 165 -17.89 -2.77 18.40
C GLU A 165 -17.43 -1.41 17.87
N LEU A 166 -16.69 -1.38 16.76
CA LEU A 166 -16.25 -0.13 16.13
C LEU A 166 -17.43 0.75 15.72
N SER A 167 -18.47 0.16 15.13
CA SER A 167 -19.69 0.87 14.75
C SER A 167 -20.37 1.52 15.97
N ILE A 168 -20.51 0.79 17.07
CA ILE A 168 -21.13 1.30 18.31
C ILE A 168 -20.28 2.43 18.90
N LEU A 169 -18.97 2.22 19.03
CA LEU A 169 -18.04 3.20 19.58
C LEU A 169 -18.05 4.52 18.79
N ARG A 170 -18.01 4.45 17.48
CA ARG A 170 -18.02 5.65 16.62
C ARG A 170 -19.36 6.39 16.67
N LYS A 171 -20.48 5.67 16.75
CA LYS A 171 -21.82 6.29 16.95
C LYS A 171 -21.90 7.00 18.30
N GLU A 172 -21.44 6.34 19.39
CA GLU A 172 -21.40 6.95 20.72
C GLU A 172 -20.47 8.18 20.74
N PHE A 173 -19.31 8.09 20.13
CA PHE A 173 -18.35 9.19 19.99
C PHE A 173 -18.99 10.42 19.29
N LEU A 174 -19.66 10.22 18.16
CA LEU A 174 -20.33 11.30 17.44
C LEU A 174 -21.47 11.92 18.27
N SER A 175 -22.26 11.08 18.95
CA SER A 175 -23.33 11.55 19.87
C SER A 175 -22.75 12.42 20.99
N LYS A 176 -21.65 11.98 21.62
CA LYS A 176 -21.03 12.74 22.71
C LYS A 176 -20.38 14.05 22.22
N LYS A 177 -19.83 14.07 21.02
CA LYS A 177 -19.35 15.31 20.39
C LYS A 177 -20.49 16.32 20.17
N LEU A 178 -21.63 15.86 19.69
CA LEU A 178 -22.81 16.71 19.51
C LEU A 178 -23.34 17.23 20.86
N GLU A 179 -23.48 16.36 21.86
CA GLU A 179 -23.89 16.74 23.22
C GLU A 179 -22.94 17.82 23.78
N ARG A 180 -21.61 17.66 23.63
CA ARG A 180 -20.62 18.64 24.07
C ARG A 180 -20.81 19.99 23.38
N LYS A 181 -21.02 19.98 22.07
CA LYS A 181 -21.26 21.20 21.29
C LYS A 181 -22.49 21.97 21.82
N ILE A 182 -23.60 21.26 22.02
CA ILE A 182 -24.85 21.85 22.56
C ILE A 182 -24.63 22.43 23.97
N LEU A 183 -23.84 21.78 24.83
CA LEU A 183 -23.54 22.29 26.18
C LEU A 183 -22.72 23.57 26.11
N VAL A 184 -21.73 23.68 25.23
CA VAL A 184 -20.93 24.90 25.03
C VAL A 184 -21.81 26.04 24.54
N GLU A 185 -22.65 25.81 23.51
CA GLU A 185 -23.59 26.79 22.97
C GLU A 185 -24.60 27.29 24.03
N LYS A 186 -25.16 26.38 24.83
CA LYS A 186 -26.03 26.73 25.94
C LYS A 186 -25.32 27.55 27.02
N PHE A 187 -24.07 27.23 27.34
CA PHE A 187 -23.30 28.01 28.28
C PHE A 187 -23.05 29.44 27.77
N ILE A 188 -22.68 29.61 26.49
CA ILE A 188 -22.52 30.91 25.87
C ILE A 188 -23.79 31.73 25.98
N GLN A 189 -24.94 31.18 25.55
CA GLN A 189 -26.22 31.88 25.56
C GLN A 189 -26.65 32.36 26.96
N LYS A 190 -26.40 31.54 27.99
CA LYS A 190 -26.76 31.89 29.37
C LYS A 190 -25.80 32.93 30.01
N ASN A 191 -24.59 33.09 29.48
CA ASN A 191 -23.54 33.81 30.19
C ASN A 191 -22.87 34.93 29.33
N LEU A 192 -23.59 35.43 28.30
CA LEU A 192 -23.07 36.42 27.35
C LEU A 192 -22.41 37.61 28.02
N ALA A 193 -23.01 38.15 29.14
CA ALA A 193 -22.49 39.30 29.83
C ALA A 193 -21.10 39.08 30.48
N TYR A 194 -20.74 37.85 30.77
CA TYR A 194 -19.50 37.49 31.46
C TYR A 194 -18.39 37.04 30.50
N LEU A 195 -18.73 36.81 29.23
CA LEU A 195 -17.77 36.45 28.21
C LEU A 195 -17.12 37.68 27.59
N GLN A 196 -15.86 37.54 27.19
CA GLN A 196 -15.17 38.58 26.41
C GLN A 196 -15.65 38.60 24.96
N ASP A 197 -15.83 37.38 24.39
CA ASP A 197 -16.45 37.15 23.10
C ASP A 197 -17.17 35.80 23.11
N THR A 198 -17.89 35.45 22.04
CA THR A 198 -18.66 34.22 21.90
C THR A 198 -17.92 33.16 21.10
N THR A 199 -16.66 33.39 20.73
CA THR A 199 -15.86 32.45 19.94
C THR A 199 -15.43 31.28 20.80
N ILE A 200 -15.63 30.07 20.26
CA ILE A 200 -15.14 28.86 20.88
C ILE A 200 -13.71 28.65 20.47
N GLY A 201 -12.78 28.81 21.41
CA GLY A 201 -11.37 28.50 21.22
C GLY A 201 -11.08 27.01 21.39
N ASP A 202 -9.90 26.58 20.98
CA ASP A 202 -9.36 25.24 21.26
C ASP A 202 -8.10 25.34 22.10
N ARG A 203 -7.99 24.51 23.12
CA ARG A 203 -6.76 24.30 23.89
C ARG A 203 -6.58 22.79 24.08
N TYR A 204 -5.56 22.25 23.42
CA TYR A 204 -5.24 20.81 23.51
C TYR A 204 -6.42 19.88 23.16
N GLY A 205 -7.23 20.22 22.14
CA GLY A 205 -8.42 19.48 21.75
C GLY A 205 -9.66 19.71 22.65
N ARG A 206 -9.56 20.69 23.59
CA ARG A 206 -10.64 21.10 24.49
C ARG A 206 -11.26 22.42 24.05
N PRO A 207 -12.61 22.48 23.96
CA PRO A 207 -13.27 23.75 23.65
C PRO A 207 -13.21 24.66 24.89
N VAL A 208 -12.67 25.84 24.71
CA VAL A 208 -12.55 26.86 25.74
C VAL A 208 -13.29 28.13 25.34
N LEU A 209 -13.79 28.87 26.37
CA LEU A 209 -14.48 30.14 26.23
C LEU A 209 -13.67 31.23 26.87
N ALA A 210 -13.64 32.40 26.22
CA ALA A 210 -12.97 33.61 26.75
C ALA A 210 -13.87 34.26 27.80
N VAL A 211 -13.56 34.06 29.08
CA VAL A 211 -14.30 34.62 30.23
C VAL A 211 -13.52 35.81 30.77
N LYS A 212 -14.20 36.91 31.09
CA LYS A 212 -13.60 38.09 31.76
C LYS A 212 -13.14 37.66 33.15
N VAL A 213 -11.87 37.93 33.51
CA VAL A 213 -11.22 37.42 34.74
C VAL A 213 -12.04 37.73 36.00
N ASN A 214 -12.68 38.90 36.08
CA ASN A 214 -13.48 39.31 37.25
C ASN A 214 -14.73 38.48 37.49
N TYR A 215 -15.08 37.57 36.57
CA TYR A 215 -16.30 36.75 36.66
C TYR A 215 -16.01 35.23 36.67
N VAL A 216 -14.75 34.84 36.58
CA VAL A 216 -14.40 33.43 36.49
C VAL A 216 -14.85 32.63 37.72
N ASP A 217 -14.78 33.21 38.91
CA ASP A 217 -15.19 32.55 40.17
C ASP A 217 -16.69 32.25 40.27
N LYS A 218 -17.51 32.81 39.37
CA LYS A 218 -18.94 32.48 39.27
C LYS A 218 -19.19 31.11 38.65
N PHE A 219 -18.19 30.50 38.01
CA PHE A 219 -18.33 29.29 37.25
C PHE A 219 -17.50 28.17 37.82
N LYS A 220 -18.02 26.96 37.73
CA LYS A 220 -17.26 25.73 38.00
C LYS A 220 -16.69 25.20 36.69
N GLY A 221 -15.37 24.92 36.67
CA GLY A 221 -14.70 24.42 35.47
C GLY A 221 -13.18 24.55 35.61
N ILE A 222 -12.51 24.43 34.46
CA ILE A 222 -11.04 24.44 34.37
C ILE A 222 -10.59 25.68 33.58
N ILE A 223 -9.61 26.40 34.14
CA ILE A 223 -8.87 27.43 33.42
C ILE A 223 -7.69 26.75 32.71
N HIS A 224 -7.64 26.86 31.40
CA HIS A 224 -6.56 26.28 30.59
C HIS A 224 -5.43 27.27 30.32
N ASP A 225 -5.75 28.55 30.20
CA ASP A 225 -4.80 29.60 29.84
C ASP A 225 -5.38 30.98 30.18
N SER A 226 -4.56 32.02 30.10
CA SER A 226 -4.97 33.45 30.25
C SER A 226 -4.41 34.28 29.11
N SER A 227 -5.11 35.38 28.81
CA SER A 227 -4.61 36.34 27.83
C SER A 227 -3.35 37.07 28.34
N SER A 228 -2.51 37.56 27.41
CA SER A 228 -1.27 38.28 27.73
C SER A 228 -1.51 39.51 28.62
N SER A 229 -2.69 40.16 28.54
CA SER A 229 -3.09 41.29 29.39
C SER A 229 -3.64 40.87 30.75
N GLY A 230 -3.86 39.58 31.01
CA GLY A 230 -4.46 39.06 32.23
C GLY A 230 -5.96 39.32 32.40
N ASN A 231 -6.60 40.02 31.48
CA ASN A 231 -8.00 40.43 31.61
C ASN A 231 -9.02 39.32 31.20
N THR A 232 -8.55 38.29 30.54
CA THR A 232 -9.37 37.21 30.00
C THR A 232 -8.74 35.86 30.35
N VAL A 233 -9.55 34.91 30.75
CA VAL A 233 -9.15 33.53 30.95
C VAL A 233 -9.85 32.58 29.96
N TYR A 234 -9.15 31.56 29.47
CA TYR A 234 -9.68 30.51 28.62
C TYR A 234 -10.18 29.40 29.49
N PHE A 235 -11.51 29.33 29.58
CA PHE A 235 -12.22 28.53 30.57
C PHE A 235 -13.03 27.40 29.91
N GLU A 236 -12.95 26.19 30.47
CA GLU A 236 -13.80 25.04 30.10
C GLU A 236 -14.79 24.79 31.23
N PRO A 237 -16.14 24.90 30.99
CA PRO A 237 -17.15 24.62 32.01
C PRO A 237 -17.13 23.17 32.46
N ASP A 238 -17.37 22.88 33.72
CA ASP A 238 -17.32 21.53 34.30
C ASP A 238 -18.22 20.52 33.59
N SER A 239 -19.41 20.94 33.17
CA SER A 239 -20.30 20.11 32.34
C SER A 239 -19.70 19.72 30.97
N VAL A 240 -18.83 20.59 30.42
CA VAL A 240 -18.10 20.35 29.16
C VAL A 240 -16.89 19.46 29.42
N VAL A 241 -16.16 19.66 30.52
CA VAL A 241 -15.02 18.82 30.96
C VAL A 241 -15.43 17.35 31.05
N THR A 242 -16.55 17.07 31.73
CA THR A 242 -17.05 15.70 31.88
C THR A 242 -17.33 15.02 30.53
N LYS A 243 -17.95 15.74 29.59
CA LYS A 243 -18.18 15.22 28.23
C LYS A 243 -16.87 15.08 27.43
N GLY A 244 -15.95 16.02 27.57
CA GLY A 244 -14.62 15.94 26.96
C GLY A 244 -13.84 14.71 27.39
N ASN A 245 -13.85 14.37 28.68
CA ASN A 245 -13.21 13.16 29.22
C ASN A 245 -13.84 11.88 28.63
N LYS A 246 -15.19 11.84 28.49
CA LYS A 246 -15.86 10.69 27.88
C LYS A 246 -15.49 10.55 26.40
N ILE A 247 -15.40 11.67 25.65
CA ILE A 247 -14.99 11.69 24.24
C ILE A 247 -13.57 11.14 24.10
N ALA A 248 -12.62 11.60 24.92
CA ALA A 248 -11.24 11.12 24.90
C ALA A 248 -11.15 9.61 25.21
N SER A 249 -11.93 9.13 26.19
CA SER A 249 -12.02 7.69 26.49
C SER A 249 -12.57 6.87 25.31
N LEU A 250 -13.58 7.37 24.60
CA LEU A 250 -14.13 6.72 23.41
C LEU A 250 -13.13 6.70 22.27
N GLU A 251 -12.40 7.79 22.05
CA GLU A 251 -11.36 7.89 21.03
C GLU A 251 -10.24 6.86 21.27
N ALA A 252 -9.77 6.73 22.49
CA ALA A 252 -8.79 5.70 22.86
C ALA A 252 -9.32 4.28 22.62
N ARG A 253 -10.61 4.01 22.90
CA ARG A 253 -11.24 2.72 22.63
C ARG A 253 -11.40 2.45 21.13
N ILE A 254 -11.73 3.46 20.34
CA ILE A 254 -11.81 3.36 18.86
C ILE A 254 -10.42 2.98 18.32
N THR A 255 -9.38 3.70 18.72
CA THR A 255 -7.99 3.40 18.30
C THR A 255 -7.57 1.98 18.69
N ALA A 256 -7.92 1.53 19.89
CA ALA A 256 -7.60 0.17 20.34
C ALA A 256 -8.34 -0.90 19.50
N GLU A 257 -9.62 -0.68 19.19
CA GLU A 257 -10.40 -1.62 18.35
C GLU A 257 -9.89 -1.63 16.90
N GLU A 258 -9.54 -0.46 16.33
CA GLU A 258 -8.91 -0.36 15.01
C GLU A 258 -7.59 -1.14 14.97
N PHE A 259 -6.74 -0.99 15.97
CA PHE A 259 -5.47 -1.73 16.06
C PHE A 259 -5.69 -3.25 16.17
N LYS A 260 -6.70 -3.68 16.94
CA LYS A 260 -7.09 -5.08 17.07
C LYS A 260 -7.52 -5.67 15.71
N LEU A 261 -8.28 -4.91 14.92
CA LEU A 261 -8.66 -5.31 13.55
C LEU A 261 -7.46 -5.41 12.63
N LEU A 262 -6.56 -4.41 12.64
CA LEU A 262 -5.33 -4.43 11.85
C LEU A 262 -4.47 -5.65 12.21
N LYS A 263 -4.30 -5.94 13.50
CA LYS A 263 -3.57 -7.12 13.97
C LYS A 263 -4.19 -8.42 13.44
N LYS A 264 -5.52 -8.54 13.52
CA LYS A 264 -6.25 -9.71 13.00
C LYS A 264 -6.05 -9.88 11.49
N TRP A 265 -6.10 -8.79 10.73
CA TRP A 265 -5.94 -8.83 9.27
C TRP A 265 -4.48 -9.07 8.86
N SER A 266 -3.51 -8.51 9.58
CA SER A 266 -2.09 -8.81 9.38
C SER A 266 -1.79 -10.29 9.66
N GLN A 267 -2.47 -10.90 10.63
CA GLN A 267 -2.36 -12.35 10.87
C GLN A 267 -2.89 -13.17 9.69
N ILE A 268 -4.00 -12.77 9.05
CA ILE A 268 -4.50 -13.42 7.83
C ILE A 268 -3.45 -13.36 6.70
N VAL A 269 -2.75 -12.23 6.55
CA VAL A 269 -1.65 -12.11 5.57
C VAL A 269 -0.50 -13.05 5.94
N SER A 270 -0.12 -13.11 7.21
CA SER A 270 0.93 -14.00 7.72
C SER A 270 0.61 -15.48 7.43
N ASP A 271 -0.62 -15.91 7.74
CA ASP A 271 -1.07 -17.29 7.56
C ASP A 271 -1.11 -17.73 6.08
N ASN A 272 -1.12 -16.76 5.15
CA ASN A 272 -1.14 -16.99 3.71
C ASN A 272 0.13 -16.47 3.01
N SER A 273 1.19 -16.18 3.75
CA SER A 273 2.38 -15.49 3.26
C SER A 273 3.05 -16.19 2.08
N GLU A 274 3.23 -17.51 2.13
CA GLU A 274 3.85 -18.29 1.06
C GLU A 274 3.07 -18.19 -0.25
N ASN A 275 1.76 -18.38 -0.20
CA ASN A 275 0.90 -18.30 -1.38
C ASN A 275 0.82 -16.87 -1.95
N LEU A 276 0.84 -15.85 -1.11
CA LEU A 276 0.84 -14.45 -1.54
C LEU A 276 2.17 -14.05 -2.17
N ILE A 277 3.30 -14.55 -1.67
CA ILE A 277 4.62 -14.37 -2.27
C ILE A 277 4.69 -15.06 -3.63
N GLU A 278 4.20 -16.31 -3.73
CA GLU A 278 4.14 -17.02 -5.00
C GLU A 278 3.28 -16.27 -6.02
N MET A 279 2.10 -15.79 -5.62
CA MET A 279 1.24 -14.95 -6.45
C MET A 279 1.98 -13.69 -6.95
N ALA A 280 2.68 -12.97 -6.08
CA ALA A 280 3.45 -11.78 -6.44
C ALA A 280 4.58 -12.11 -7.44
N SER A 281 5.28 -13.23 -7.24
CA SER A 281 6.31 -13.74 -8.15
C SER A 281 5.74 -14.08 -9.53
N ILE A 282 4.59 -14.72 -9.60
CA ILE A 282 3.90 -15.03 -10.86
C ILE A 282 3.52 -13.75 -11.60
N LEU A 283 2.95 -12.76 -10.90
CA LEU A 283 2.58 -11.48 -11.47
C LEU A 283 3.79 -10.75 -12.05
N LEU A 284 4.92 -10.73 -11.31
CA LEU A 284 6.16 -10.12 -11.76
C LEU A 284 6.71 -10.81 -13.01
N ARG A 285 6.69 -12.15 -13.06
CA ARG A 285 7.14 -12.92 -14.23
C ARG A 285 6.28 -12.64 -15.47
N LEU A 286 4.96 -12.55 -15.30
CA LEU A 286 4.02 -12.17 -16.36
C LEU A 286 4.29 -10.75 -16.87
N GLU A 287 4.49 -9.79 -15.96
CA GLU A 287 4.80 -8.42 -16.32
C GLU A 287 6.12 -8.32 -17.07
N ASN A 288 7.15 -9.03 -16.63
CA ASN A 288 8.44 -9.07 -17.32
C ASN A 288 8.32 -9.64 -18.74
N ALA A 289 7.53 -10.70 -18.93
CA ALA A 289 7.27 -11.26 -20.26
C ALA A 289 6.52 -10.24 -21.15
N LEU A 290 5.53 -9.55 -20.62
CA LEU A 290 4.78 -8.51 -21.33
C LEU A 290 5.66 -7.30 -21.66
N THR A 291 6.54 -6.90 -20.75
CA THR A 291 7.50 -5.81 -20.96
C THR A 291 8.42 -6.11 -22.14
N ARG A 292 8.98 -7.33 -22.20
CA ARG A 292 9.81 -7.79 -23.33
C ARG A 292 9.00 -7.84 -24.64
N SER A 293 7.76 -8.29 -24.58
CA SER A 293 6.87 -8.33 -25.76
C SER A 293 6.60 -6.94 -26.32
N ARG A 294 6.26 -5.97 -25.46
CA ARG A 294 5.98 -4.59 -25.84
C ARG A 294 7.21 -3.89 -26.42
N TYR A 295 8.36 -4.11 -25.82
CA TYR A 295 9.63 -3.63 -26.35
C TYR A 295 9.94 -4.24 -27.73
N SER A 296 9.78 -5.56 -27.87
CA SER A 296 9.96 -6.25 -29.17
C SER A 296 9.07 -5.68 -30.28
N LYS A 297 7.81 -5.40 -29.97
CA LYS A 297 6.88 -4.72 -30.91
C LYS A 297 7.38 -3.32 -31.29
N TRP A 298 7.85 -2.56 -30.32
CA TRP A 298 8.32 -1.19 -30.54
C TRP A 298 9.54 -1.13 -31.47
N ILE A 299 10.50 -2.06 -31.32
CA ILE A 299 11.69 -2.11 -32.20
C ILE A 299 11.44 -2.84 -33.52
N GLY A 300 10.27 -3.40 -33.77
CA GLY A 300 10.00 -4.28 -34.91
C GLY A 300 10.78 -5.60 -34.88
N GLY A 301 11.07 -6.11 -33.67
CA GLY A 301 11.85 -7.32 -33.42
C GLY A 301 11.24 -8.59 -34.01
N LYS A 302 12.09 -9.49 -34.48
CA LYS A 302 11.71 -10.84 -34.94
C LYS A 302 12.18 -11.87 -33.93
N THR A 303 11.45 -12.98 -33.83
CA THR A 303 11.85 -14.10 -32.98
C THR A 303 13.13 -14.74 -33.52
N PRO A 304 14.25 -14.75 -32.75
CA PRO A 304 15.46 -15.43 -33.16
C PRO A 304 15.29 -16.96 -33.14
N THR A 305 16.03 -17.64 -33.98
CA THR A 305 16.19 -19.11 -33.93
C THR A 305 17.47 -19.42 -33.17
N PHE A 306 17.37 -20.35 -32.24
CA PHE A 306 18.56 -20.90 -31.55
C PHE A 306 19.07 -22.10 -32.37
N GLU A 307 20.31 -22.06 -32.77
CA GLU A 307 21.05 -23.17 -33.43
C GLU A 307 21.93 -23.88 -32.41
#